data_681fb103d7b1cbc8e823beb5b5381860
#
_entry.id   681fb103d7b1cbc8e823beb5b5381860
#
_cell.length_a   1.000
_cell.length_b   1.000
_cell.length_c   1.000
_cell.angle_alpha   90.00
_cell.angle_beta   90.00
_cell.angle_gamma   90.00
#
_symmetry.space_group_name_H-M   'P 1'
#
loop_
_entity.id
_entity.type
_entity.pdbx_description
1 polymer ?
#
loop_
_entity_poly.entity_id
_entity_poly.type
_entity_poly.pdbx_seq_one_letter_code
_entity_poly.pdbx_strand_id
1 'polypeptide(L)'
;RQRQMCIRDRLHHLLQAIPRGKRLILVGDPDQLPPVGPGFPFNDMLRSGCLPTVRLTEIFRQAQQSLIVMNAHRVNQGQMPELKNVKSDFFFLRRQSEDAVSTLIRELCTTRLPKNMGIPPEQIQVLSPTRKGGVGTAALNKMLQAALNPATPDKKERAFGDIIFREGDRVM
;
A
#
# COMPACT_ATOMS: atom_id res chain seq x y z
N ARG A 1 25.21 1.85 15.52
CA ARG A 1 23.82 1.34 15.67
C ARG A 1 22.92 2.54 15.92
N GLN A 2 22.27 3.08 14.89
CA GLN A 2 21.15 3.99 15.09
C GLN A 2 20.06 3.18 15.81
N ARG A 3 19.80 3.53 17.07
CA ARG A 3 18.60 3.07 17.76
C ARG A 3 17.41 3.64 17.01
N GLN A 4 16.70 2.82 16.24
CA GLN A 4 15.37 3.20 15.77
C GLN A 4 14.53 3.49 17.00
N MET A 5 14.24 4.75 17.23
CA MET A 5 13.33 5.16 18.30
C MET A 5 11.99 4.48 18.09
N CYS A 6 11.53 3.76 19.09
CA CYS A 6 10.22 3.14 19.12
C CYS A 6 9.16 4.22 18.87
N ILE A 7 8.09 3.91 18.15
CA ILE A 7 6.98 4.84 17.91
C ILE A 7 6.39 5.38 19.22
N ARG A 8 6.42 4.58 20.27
CA ARG A 8 6.01 4.95 21.62
C ARG A 8 6.88 6.06 22.20
N ASP A 9 8.20 5.97 22.01
CA ASP A 9 9.16 6.99 22.47
C ASP A 9 8.96 8.31 21.73
N ARG A 10 8.70 8.24 20.42
CA ARG A 10 8.41 9.43 19.60
C ARG A 10 7.14 10.13 20.06
N LEU A 11 6.06 9.38 20.32
CA LEU A 11 4.83 9.93 20.84
C LEU A 11 5.03 10.53 22.24
N HIS A 12 5.80 9.85 23.11
CA HIS A 12 6.14 10.36 24.43
C HIS A 12 6.85 11.72 24.36
N HIS A 13 7.89 11.84 23.51
CA HIS A 13 8.58 13.11 23.33
C HIS A 13 7.69 14.20 22.72
N LEU A 14 6.81 13.83 21.78
CA LEU A 14 5.82 14.76 21.25
C LEU A 14 4.91 15.30 22.35
N LEU A 15 4.37 14.43 23.20
CA LEU A 15 3.48 14.83 24.29
C LEU A 15 4.20 15.71 25.32
N GLN A 16 5.48 15.42 25.61
CA GLN A 16 6.29 16.26 26.50
C GLN A 16 6.57 17.67 25.91
N ALA A 17 6.67 17.77 24.60
CA ALA A 17 6.93 19.04 23.91
C ALA A 17 5.70 19.95 23.82
N ILE A 18 4.50 19.43 24.10
CA ILE A 18 3.25 20.21 24.02
C ILE A 18 3.10 21.05 25.30
N PRO A 19 3.03 22.37 25.22
CA PRO A 19 2.83 23.22 26.39
C PRO A 19 1.49 22.96 27.06
N ARG A 20 1.45 23.15 28.37
CA ARG A 20 0.20 23.04 29.15
C ARG A 20 -0.89 23.99 28.61
N GLY A 21 -2.13 23.54 28.59
CA GLY A 21 -3.28 24.32 28.13
C GLY A 21 -3.49 24.31 26.62
N LYS A 22 -2.63 23.61 25.86
CA LYS A 22 -2.86 23.42 24.41
C LYS A 22 -3.77 22.21 24.16
N ARG A 23 -4.59 22.32 23.12
CA ARG A 23 -5.46 21.22 22.66
C ARG A 23 -4.72 20.42 21.61
N LEU A 24 -4.68 19.09 21.78
CA LEU A 24 -4.15 18.15 20.80
C LEU A 24 -5.32 17.38 20.19
N ILE A 25 -5.37 17.33 18.87
CA ILE A 25 -6.32 16.51 18.10
C ILE A 25 -5.49 15.51 17.31
N LEU A 26 -5.73 14.23 17.57
CA LEU A 26 -5.11 13.12 16.83
C LEU A 26 -6.13 12.57 15.84
N VAL A 27 -5.73 12.46 14.59
CA VAL A 27 -6.54 11.89 13.51
C VAL A 27 -5.79 10.71 12.92
N GLY A 28 -6.46 9.58 12.74
CA GLY A 28 -5.86 8.38 12.18
C GLY A 28 -6.89 7.30 11.91
N ASP A 29 -6.42 6.20 11.35
CA ASP A 29 -7.21 5.03 11.05
C ASP A 29 -6.68 3.85 11.88
N PRO A 30 -7.47 3.36 12.87
CA PRO A 30 -7.05 2.27 13.74
C PRO A 30 -6.97 0.91 13.02
N ASP A 31 -7.59 0.80 11.84
CA ASP A 31 -7.69 -0.43 11.09
C ASP A 31 -6.56 -0.58 10.07
N GLN A 32 -5.74 0.47 9.86
CA GLN A 32 -4.53 0.37 9.06
C GLN A 32 -3.42 -0.41 9.76
N LEU A 33 -2.43 -0.87 8.96
CA LEU A 33 -1.29 -1.60 9.49
C LEU A 33 -0.59 -0.80 10.60
N PRO A 34 -0.18 -1.48 11.69
CA PRO A 34 0.57 -0.84 12.75
C PRO A 34 1.93 -0.35 12.25
N PRO A 35 2.51 0.68 12.89
CA PRO A 35 3.86 1.12 12.56
C PRO A 35 4.88 0.01 12.79
N VAL A 36 5.96 0.01 11.99
CA VAL A 36 7.04 -0.95 12.16
C VAL A 36 7.75 -0.72 13.49
N GLY A 37 7.78 -1.75 14.34
CA GLY A 37 8.38 -1.71 15.66
C GLY A 37 7.36 -1.93 16.80
N PRO A 38 7.81 -1.99 18.05
CA PRO A 38 6.93 -2.28 19.18
C PRO A 38 6.01 -1.09 19.51
N GLY A 39 4.74 -1.41 19.70
CA GLY A 39 3.69 -0.48 20.14
C GLY A 39 2.77 -0.02 19.01
N PHE A 40 1.52 0.19 19.39
CA PHE A 40 0.48 0.75 18.52
C PHE A 40 -0.23 1.91 19.25
N PRO A 41 0.48 3.03 19.52
CA PRO A 41 0.03 4.05 20.44
C PRO A 41 -1.35 4.62 20.14
N PHE A 42 -1.68 4.82 18.86
CA PHE A 42 -2.99 5.35 18.46
C PHE A 42 -4.12 4.39 18.86
N ASN A 43 -3.99 3.11 18.54
CA ASN A 43 -4.97 2.11 18.92
C ASN A 43 -5.02 1.89 20.43
N ASP A 44 -3.85 1.89 21.10
CA ASP A 44 -3.75 1.76 22.55
C ASP A 44 -4.48 2.92 23.26
N MET A 45 -4.35 4.15 22.77
CA MET A 45 -5.08 5.32 23.26
C MET A 45 -6.61 5.18 23.05
N LEU A 46 -7.05 4.72 21.88
CA LEU A 46 -8.46 4.48 21.61
C LEU A 46 -9.05 3.40 22.54
N ARG A 47 -8.30 2.32 22.75
CA ARG A 47 -8.73 1.19 23.60
C ARG A 47 -8.71 1.52 25.09
N SER A 48 -7.89 2.47 25.52
CA SER A 48 -7.82 2.89 26.93
C SER A 48 -9.11 3.54 27.44
N GLY A 49 -9.92 4.10 26.54
CA GLY A 49 -11.12 4.85 26.90
C GLY A 49 -10.87 6.15 27.68
N CYS A 50 -9.59 6.53 27.89
CA CYS A 50 -9.24 7.71 28.69
C CYS A 50 -9.37 9.04 27.93
N LEU A 51 -9.54 8.99 26.61
CA LEU A 51 -9.58 10.17 25.75
C LEU A 51 -10.94 10.29 25.07
N PRO A 52 -11.51 11.51 24.96
CA PRO A 52 -12.69 11.74 24.15
C PRO A 52 -12.41 11.33 22.71
N THR A 53 -13.24 10.44 22.17
CA THR A 53 -13.03 9.84 20.84
C THR A 53 -14.27 9.99 19.99
N VAL A 54 -14.08 10.42 18.75
CA VAL A 54 -15.12 10.40 17.71
C VAL A 54 -14.70 9.36 16.67
N ARG A 55 -15.53 8.37 16.43
CA ARG A 55 -15.35 7.37 15.36
C ARG A 55 -16.26 7.68 14.20
N LEU A 56 -15.69 7.74 12.99
CA LEU A 56 -16.43 7.83 11.75
C LEU A 56 -16.72 6.39 11.29
N THR A 57 -17.96 5.98 11.38
CA THR A 57 -18.40 4.60 11.08
C THR A 57 -19.28 4.51 9.84
N GLU A 58 -19.77 5.64 9.35
CA GLU A 58 -20.69 5.64 8.22
C GLU A 58 -19.93 5.64 6.89
N ILE A 59 -20.29 4.68 6.05
CA ILE A 59 -19.82 4.61 4.66
C ILE A 59 -20.82 5.41 3.81
N PHE A 60 -20.35 6.45 3.13
CA PHE A 60 -21.21 7.21 2.22
C PHE A 60 -21.82 6.29 1.16
N ARG A 61 -23.07 6.59 0.76
CA ARG A 61 -23.83 5.80 -0.23
C ARG A 61 -23.04 5.48 -1.51
N GLN A 62 -22.27 6.43 -2.02
CA GLN A 62 -21.43 6.21 -3.21
C GLN A 62 -20.34 5.17 -2.98
N ALA A 63 -19.75 5.13 -1.79
CA ALA A 63 -18.73 4.15 -1.42
C ALA A 63 -19.33 2.75 -1.15
N GLN A 64 -20.60 2.63 -0.83
CA GLN A 64 -21.31 1.34 -0.69
C GLN A 64 -21.46 0.60 -2.02
N GLN A 65 -21.37 1.28 -3.15
CA GLN A 65 -21.36 0.66 -4.49
C GLN A 65 -19.99 0.14 -4.91
N SER A 66 -18.93 0.54 -4.20
CA SER A 66 -17.56 0.09 -4.44
C SER A 66 -17.31 -1.26 -3.80
N LEU A 67 -16.98 -2.27 -4.60
CA LEU A 67 -16.64 -3.59 -4.08
C LEU A 67 -15.27 -3.57 -3.37
N ILE A 68 -14.38 -2.65 -3.74
CA ILE A 68 -13.11 -2.41 -3.01
C ILE A 68 -13.42 -2.02 -1.56
N VAL A 69 -14.29 -1.03 -1.35
CA VAL A 69 -14.66 -0.55 -0.01
C VAL A 69 -15.37 -1.63 0.79
N MET A 70 -16.35 -2.31 0.19
CA MET A 70 -17.09 -3.37 0.85
C MET A 70 -16.18 -4.54 1.25
N ASN A 71 -15.26 -4.95 0.37
CA ASN A 71 -14.31 -6.00 0.67
C ASN A 71 -13.29 -5.58 1.74
N ALA A 72 -12.83 -4.35 1.75
CA ALA A 72 -11.97 -3.84 2.81
C ALA A 72 -12.64 -3.95 4.19
N HIS A 73 -13.91 -3.57 4.31
CA HIS A 73 -14.68 -3.73 5.54
C HIS A 73 -14.86 -5.19 5.95
N ARG A 74 -15.18 -6.07 4.99
CA ARG A 74 -15.29 -7.52 5.28
C ARG A 74 -13.98 -8.08 5.82
N VAL A 75 -12.86 -7.78 5.17
CA VAL A 75 -11.53 -8.23 5.62
C VAL A 75 -11.22 -7.70 7.01
N ASN A 76 -11.52 -6.44 7.29
CA ASN A 76 -11.29 -5.83 8.60
C ASN A 76 -12.14 -6.48 9.71
N GLN A 77 -13.32 -6.98 9.37
CA GLN A 77 -14.19 -7.74 10.27
C GLN A 77 -13.84 -9.24 10.35
N GLY A 78 -12.76 -9.68 9.69
CA GLY A 78 -12.38 -11.09 9.62
C GLY A 78 -13.28 -11.94 8.72
N GLN A 79 -14.08 -11.30 7.85
CA GLN A 79 -14.96 -11.97 6.92
C GLN A 79 -14.29 -12.18 5.56
N MET A 80 -14.72 -13.21 4.84
CA MET A 80 -14.22 -13.48 3.50
C MET A 80 -14.67 -12.39 2.51
N PRO A 81 -13.75 -11.79 1.74
CA PRO A 81 -14.12 -10.84 0.70
C PRO A 81 -14.91 -11.51 -0.42
N GLU A 82 -15.70 -10.72 -1.14
CA GLU A 82 -16.38 -11.20 -2.33
C GLU A 82 -15.41 -11.25 -3.51
N LEU A 83 -15.14 -12.45 -4.02
CA LEU A 83 -14.15 -12.70 -5.07
C LEU A 83 -14.80 -12.90 -6.46
N LYS A 84 -16.10 -12.69 -6.60
CA LYS A 84 -16.79 -12.77 -7.88
C LYS A 84 -16.40 -11.59 -8.76
N ASN A 85 -15.92 -11.88 -9.97
CA ASN A 85 -15.62 -10.86 -10.97
C ASN A 85 -16.90 -10.41 -11.66
N VAL A 86 -17.65 -9.55 -10.99
CA VAL A 86 -18.78 -8.82 -11.57
C VAL A 86 -18.29 -7.47 -12.14
N LYS A 87 -19.10 -6.79 -12.94
CA LYS A 87 -18.78 -5.43 -13.40
C LYS A 87 -18.64 -4.49 -12.20
N SER A 88 -17.43 -4.34 -11.68
CA SER A 88 -17.11 -3.58 -10.48
C SER A 88 -15.70 -3.01 -10.58
N ASP A 89 -15.28 -2.37 -9.52
CA ASP A 89 -13.95 -1.79 -9.32
C ASP A 89 -12.95 -2.79 -8.69
N PHE A 90 -13.39 -4.00 -8.31
CA PHE A 90 -12.56 -5.04 -7.68
C PHE A 90 -12.56 -6.32 -8.51
N PHE A 91 -11.37 -6.86 -8.80
CA PHE A 91 -11.18 -8.08 -9.58
C PHE A 91 -10.23 -9.03 -8.86
N PHE A 92 -10.60 -10.30 -8.77
CA PHE A 92 -9.76 -11.36 -8.23
C PHE A 92 -9.34 -12.33 -9.34
N LEU A 93 -8.04 -12.43 -9.57
CA LEU A 93 -7.46 -13.25 -10.63
C LEU A 93 -6.55 -14.32 -10.03
N ARG A 94 -7.07 -15.52 -9.84
CA ARG A 94 -6.30 -16.65 -9.25
C ARG A 94 -5.26 -17.18 -10.24
N ARG A 95 -4.02 -17.37 -9.76
CA ARG A 95 -2.93 -18.04 -10.46
C ARG A 95 -2.25 -18.99 -9.50
N GLN A 96 -1.66 -20.09 -10.04
CA GLN A 96 -1.09 -21.17 -9.22
C GLN A 96 0.43 -21.13 -9.13
N SER A 97 1.12 -20.45 -10.04
CA SER A 97 2.58 -20.34 -10.04
C SER A 97 3.04 -18.89 -10.04
N GLU A 98 4.24 -18.64 -9.50
CA GLU A 98 4.87 -17.32 -9.50
C GLU A 98 5.06 -16.77 -10.92
N ASP A 99 5.43 -17.62 -11.88
CA ASP A 99 5.61 -17.22 -13.28
C ASP A 99 4.29 -16.78 -13.92
N ALA A 100 3.19 -17.49 -13.63
CA ALA A 100 1.87 -17.11 -14.12
C ALA A 100 1.38 -15.79 -13.49
N VAL A 101 1.73 -15.52 -12.21
CA VAL A 101 1.42 -14.27 -11.54
C VAL A 101 2.24 -13.14 -12.14
N SER A 102 3.57 -13.30 -12.29
CA SER A 102 4.46 -12.26 -12.84
C SER A 102 4.11 -11.91 -14.29
N THR A 103 3.80 -12.92 -15.11
CA THR A 103 3.34 -12.72 -16.48
C THR A 103 2.03 -11.94 -16.52
N LEU A 104 1.06 -12.32 -15.68
CA LEU A 104 -0.21 -11.60 -15.59
C LEU A 104 -0.03 -10.15 -15.15
N ILE A 105 0.83 -9.89 -14.15
CA ILE A 105 1.13 -8.51 -13.69
C ILE A 105 1.71 -7.69 -14.85
N ARG A 106 2.68 -8.24 -15.58
CA ARG A 106 3.24 -7.57 -16.74
C ARG A 106 2.18 -7.25 -17.78
N GLU A 107 1.34 -8.22 -18.16
CA GLU A 107 0.25 -8.00 -19.12
C GLU A 107 -0.75 -6.94 -18.65
N LEU A 108 -1.11 -6.96 -17.36
CA LEU A 108 -2.01 -5.95 -16.79
C LEU A 108 -1.43 -4.55 -16.94
N CYS A 109 -0.15 -4.37 -16.56
CA CYS A 109 0.49 -3.05 -16.60
C CYS A 109 0.79 -2.55 -18.01
N THR A 110 1.19 -3.44 -18.94
CA THR A 110 1.63 -3.02 -20.28
C THR A 110 0.51 -2.97 -21.31
N THR A 111 -0.51 -3.80 -21.16
CA THR A 111 -1.47 -4.03 -22.24
C THR A 111 -2.92 -3.98 -21.79
N ARG A 112 -3.29 -4.81 -20.78
CA ARG A 112 -4.71 -5.07 -20.48
C ARG A 112 -5.40 -3.87 -19.86
N LEU A 113 -4.82 -3.25 -18.83
CA LEU A 113 -5.40 -2.07 -18.18
C LEU A 113 -5.35 -0.84 -19.10
N PRO A 114 -4.22 -0.54 -19.79
CA PRO A 114 -4.19 0.55 -20.74
C PRO A 114 -5.21 0.43 -21.88
N LYS A 115 -5.31 -0.75 -22.50
CA LYS A 115 -6.22 -0.95 -23.64
C LYS A 115 -7.69 -1.07 -23.25
N ASN A 116 -7.99 -1.80 -22.16
CA ASN A 116 -9.37 -2.16 -21.83
C ASN A 116 -10.05 -1.15 -20.90
N MET A 117 -9.26 -0.44 -20.08
CA MET A 117 -9.78 0.47 -19.07
C MET A 117 -9.27 1.92 -19.24
N GLY A 118 -8.39 2.16 -20.21
CA GLY A 118 -7.83 3.49 -20.45
C GLY A 118 -6.91 3.97 -19.31
N ILE A 119 -6.41 3.06 -18.47
CA ILE A 119 -5.53 3.40 -17.33
C ILE A 119 -4.09 3.34 -17.81
N PRO A 120 -3.41 4.48 -17.96
CA PRO A 120 -2.03 4.49 -18.42
C PRO A 120 -1.08 3.87 -17.37
N PRO A 121 0.05 3.28 -17.78
CA PRO A 121 0.99 2.59 -16.88
C PRO A 121 1.44 3.43 -15.69
N GLU A 122 1.56 4.74 -15.86
CA GLU A 122 1.98 5.69 -14.82
C GLU A 122 0.97 5.80 -13.67
N GLN A 123 -0.28 5.43 -13.90
CA GLN A 123 -1.35 5.42 -12.89
C GLN A 123 -1.52 4.06 -12.22
N ILE A 124 -0.76 3.04 -12.66
CA ILE A 124 -0.84 1.69 -12.10
C ILE A 124 0.20 1.54 -11.00
N GLN A 125 -0.23 1.10 -9.81
CA GLN A 125 0.65 0.74 -8.71
C GLN A 125 0.53 -0.75 -8.42
N VAL A 126 1.68 -1.47 -8.46
CA VAL A 126 1.75 -2.88 -8.07
C VAL A 126 2.21 -2.98 -6.63
N LEU A 127 1.46 -3.70 -5.81
CA LEU A 127 1.80 -3.99 -4.42
C LEU A 127 2.11 -5.48 -4.27
N SER A 128 3.19 -5.81 -3.56
CA SER A 128 3.56 -7.17 -3.21
C SER A 128 3.84 -7.28 -1.71
N PRO A 129 3.37 -8.32 -1.04
CA PRO A 129 3.60 -8.49 0.40
C PRO A 129 5.03 -8.90 0.73
N THR A 130 5.83 -9.32 -0.28
CA THR A 130 7.20 -9.81 -0.08
C THR A 130 8.22 -9.01 -0.88
N ARG A 131 9.47 -8.98 -0.39
CA ARG A 131 10.59 -8.38 -1.13
C ARG A 131 11.30 -9.39 -2.03
N LYS A 132 11.39 -10.66 -1.57
CA LYS A 132 12.10 -11.76 -2.22
C LYS A 132 11.11 -12.69 -2.94
N GLY A 133 11.63 -13.55 -3.82
CA GLY A 133 10.85 -14.49 -4.64
C GLY A 133 10.51 -13.90 -6.01
N GLY A 134 9.96 -14.73 -6.89
CA GLY A 134 9.65 -14.36 -8.28
C GLY A 134 8.54 -13.30 -8.42
N VAL A 135 7.69 -13.20 -7.41
CA VAL A 135 6.64 -12.16 -7.30
C VAL A 135 6.93 -11.14 -6.20
N GLY A 136 8.14 -11.14 -5.65
CA GLY A 136 8.61 -10.12 -4.71
C GLY A 136 8.89 -8.79 -5.41
N THR A 137 8.88 -7.69 -4.64
CA THR A 137 9.06 -6.34 -5.19
C THR A 137 10.37 -6.19 -5.98
N ALA A 138 11.45 -6.89 -5.58
CA ALA A 138 12.73 -6.82 -6.30
C ALA A 138 12.64 -7.41 -7.72
N ALA A 139 12.03 -8.59 -7.87
CA ALA A 139 11.85 -9.25 -9.16
C ALA A 139 10.84 -8.50 -10.04
N LEU A 140 9.71 -8.07 -9.46
CA LEU A 140 8.67 -7.34 -10.17
C LEU A 140 9.18 -5.97 -10.67
N ASN A 141 9.96 -5.24 -9.87
CA ASN A 141 10.53 -3.96 -10.30
C ASN A 141 11.46 -4.14 -11.50
N LYS A 142 12.34 -5.15 -11.47
CA LYS A 142 13.24 -5.45 -12.59
C LYS A 142 12.46 -5.82 -13.86
N MET A 143 11.44 -6.67 -13.72
CA MET A 143 10.60 -7.10 -14.84
C MET A 143 9.78 -5.94 -15.43
N LEU A 144 9.16 -5.12 -14.59
CA LEU A 144 8.35 -3.98 -15.02
C LEU A 144 9.21 -2.86 -15.59
N GLN A 145 10.41 -2.59 -15.04
CA GLN A 145 11.37 -1.64 -15.63
C GLN A 145 11.74 -2.06 -17.07
N ALA A 146 12.10 -3.33 -17.27
CA ALA A 146 12.43 -3.82 -18.59
C ALA A 146 11.26 -3.72 -19.59
N ALA A 147 10.01 -3.86 -19.12
CA ALA A 147 8.83 -3.83 -19.96
C ALA A 147 8.28 -2.42 -20.23
N LEU A 148 8.35 -1.51 -19.25
CA LEU A 148 7.76 -0.17 -19.32
C LEU A 148 8.78 0.92 -19.61
N ASN A 149 10.03 0.72 -19.19
CA ASN A 149 11.13 1.66 -19.39
C ASN A 149 12.40 0.90 -19.83
N PRO A 150 12.43 0.34 -21.06
CA PRO A 150 13.58 -0.40 -21.56
C PRO A 150 14.83 0.50 -21.65
N ALA A 151 16.01 -0.14 -21.53
CA ALA A 151 17.29 0.55 -21.71
C ALA A 151 17.43 1.05 -23.16
N THR A 152 17.85 2.30 -23.29
CA THR A 152 18.20 2.91 -24.59
C THR A 152 19.50 3.71 -24.41
N PRO A 153 20.31 3.89 -25.47
CA PRO A 153 21.62 4.55 -25.35
C PRO A 153 21.57 5.99 -24.84
N ASP A 154 20.46 6.66 -25.00
CA ASP A 154 20.20 8.05 -24.59
C ASP A 154 19.76 8.21 -23.14
N LYS A 155 19.36 7.12 -22.47
CA LYS A 155 18.93 7.17 -21.06
C LYS A 155 20.09 7.03 -20.10
N LYS A 156 20.13 7.90 -19.11
CA LYS A 156 21.11 7.80 -18.03
C LYS A 156 20.72 6.69 -17.06
N GLU A 157 21.71 5.92 -16.66
CA GLU A 157 21.55 4.86 -15.68
C GLU A 157 22.51 5.06 -14.50
N ARG A 158 22.07 4.66 -13.31
CA ARG A 158 22.88 4.63 -12.10
C ARG A 158 22.63 3.36 -11.32
N ALA A 159 23.69 2.57 -11.12
CA ALA A 159 23.63 1.37 -10.27
C ALA A 159 23.78 1.75 -8.80
N PHE A 160 22.96 1.11 -7.97
CA PHE A 160 23.06 1.15 -6.51
C PHE A 160 22.83 -0.27 -5.96
N GLY A 161 23.92 -0.95 -5.63
CA GLY A 161 23.92 -2.39 -5.34
C GLY A 161 23.39 -3.18 -6.54
N ASP A 162 22.40 -4.02 -6.31
CA ASP A 162 21.76 -4.85 -7.34
C ASP A 162 20.64 -4.12 -8.12
N ILE A 163 20.39 -2.84 -7.82
CA ILE A 163 19.33 -2.04 -8.43
C ILE A 163 19.96 -1.08 -9.44
N ILE A 164 19.39 -1.06 -10.64
CA ILE A 164 19.73 -0.08 -11.68
C ILE A 164 18.58 0.91 -11.76
N PHE A 165 18.85 2.16 -11.43
CA PHE A 165 17.92 3.27 -11.67
C PHE A 165 18.16 3.84 -13.07
N ARG A 166 17.10 4.06 -13.79
CA ARG A 166 17.11 4.56 -15.18
C ARG A 166 16.28 5.82 -15.28
N GLU A 167 16.73 6.75 -16.10
CA GLU A 167 15.96 7.96 -16.42
C GLU A 167 14.56 7.59 -16.93
N GLY A 168 13.52 8.19 -16.32
CA GLY A 168 12.12 7.84 -16.56
C GLY A 168 11.56 6.76 -15.61
N ASP A 169 12.37 6.20 -14.69
CA ASP A 169 11.85 5.31 -13.66
C ASP A 169 10.96 6.07 -12.67
N ARG A 170 9.87 5.41 -12.27
CA ARG A 170 9.04 5.88 -11.17
C ARG A 170 9.64 5.42 -9.84
N VAL A 171 10.04 6.37 -9.00
CA VAL A 171 10.60 6.12 -7.67
C VAL A 171 9.71 6.70 -6.58
N MET A 172 9.75 6.07 -5.40
CA MET A 172 9.11 6.56 -4.17
C MET A 172 10.15 6.84 -3.11
#